data_f9202db97280168129e070a5d6d89779
#
_entry.id   f9202db97280168129e070a5d6d89779
#
_cell.length_a   1.000
_cell.length_b   1.000
_cell.length_c   1.000
_cell.angle_alpha   90.00
_cell.angle_beta   90.00
_cell.angle_gamma   90.00
#
_symmetry.space_group_name_H-M   'P 1'
#
loop_
_entity.id
_entity.type
_entity.pdbx_description
1 polymer ?
#
loop_
_entity_poly.entity_id
_entity_poly.type
_entity_poly.pdbx_seq_one_letter_code
_entity_poly.pdbx_strand_id
1 'polypeptide(L)'
;MNSGFHLPRPLPNPFPPNGGNPLGSDWLVDADGYPGRHAARVVVIDSLERLLLISGHDFSDPTHRWWFTPGGGIEDGETRTQAALRELKEETGLALVPEQLQGPVLYRESLLKFRKLWAIQAEHFYLVRLNEEGPQIVTADWTSSEKQLLEAVRWIRLDELTHLAQRETIYPNCLPDLAQRWLSGWDGHLETVYD
;
A
#
# COMPACT_ATOMS: atom_id res chain seq x y z
N MET A 1 -8.31 20.41 -14.73
CA MET A 1 -6.96 20.18 -14.20
C MET A 1 -6.63 18.72 -14.46
N ASN A 2 -5.50 18.43 -15.07
CA ASN A 2 -5.09 17.04 -15.37
C ASN A 2 -4.85 16.33 -14.03
N SER A 3 -5.46 15.20 -13.79
CA SER A 3 -5.43 14.48 -12.50
C SER A 3 -4.04 13.97 -12.08
N GLY A 4 -3.03 14.15 -12.92
CA GLY A 4 -1.66 13.69 -12.66
C GLY A 4 -1.45 12.18 -12.75
N PHE A 5 -2.49 11.40 -13.06
CA PHE A 5 -2.38 9.95 -13.23
C PHE A 5 -2.08 9.59 -14.69
N HIS A 6 -1.31 8.49 -14.88
CA HIS A 6 -0.78 8.05 -16.19
C HIS A 6 -1.53 6.86 -16.78
N LEU A 7 -2.16 6.02 -15.95
CA LEU A 7 -2.87 4.84 -16.42
C LEU A 7 -4.02 5.19 -17.37
N PRO A 8 -4.20 4.44 -18.48
CA PRO A 8 -5.34 4.58 -19.35
C PRO A 8 -6.62 4.20 -18.59
N ARG A 9 -7.64 5.04 -18.72
CA ARG A 9 -8.91 4.80 -18.06
C ARG A 9 -9.75 3.83 -18.87
N PRO A 10 -10.24 2.75 -18.28
CA PRO A 10 -11.26 1.92 -18.94
C PRO A 10 -12.56 2.73 -19.08
N LEU A 11 -13.56 2.17 -19.69
CA LEU A 11 -14.88 2.76 -19.99
C LEU A 11 -15.38 3.75 -18.93
N PRO A 12 -16.20 4.76 -19.29
CA PRO A 12 -16.67 5.81 -18.39
C PRO A 12 -17.18 5.24 -17.06
N ASN A 13 -16.74 5.83 -15.98
CA ASN A 13 -17.20 5.48 -14.64
C ASN A 13 -18.71 5.79 -14.56
N PRO A 14 -19.53 4.96 -13.90
CA PRO A 14 -20.97 5.20 -13.77
C PRO A 14 -21.31 6.43 -12.89
N PHE A 15 -20.31 7.06 -12.26
CA PHE A 15 -20.54 8.22 -11.41
C PHE A 15 -20.46 9.52 -12.22
N PRO A 16 -21.46 10.41 -12.10
CA PRO A 16 -21.34 11.73 -12.66
C PRO A 16 -20.22 12.50 -11.95
N PRO A 17 -19.50 13.41 -12.65
CA PRO A 17 -18.40 14.18 -12.09
C PRO A 17 -18.71 14.94 -10.79
N ASN A 18 -20.00 15.18 -10.51
CA ASN A 18 -20.50 15.84 -9.29
C ASN A 18 -21.32 14.90 -8.38
N GLY A 19 -21.29 13.60 -8.62
CA GLY A 19 -21.94 12.61 -7.77
C GLY A 19 -21.11 12.36 -6.51
N GLY A 20 -21.79 12.10 -5.37
CA GLY A 20 -21.11 11.78 -4.12
C GLY A 20 -20.12 10.62 -4.28
N ASN A 21 -18.94 10.76 -3.69
CA ASN A 21 -17.90 9.76 -3.77
C ASN A 21 -18.17 8.60 -2.76
N PRO A 22 -18.43 7.38 -3.22
CA PRO A 22 -18.74 6.26 -2.34
C PRO A 22 -17.51 5.68 -1.62
N LEU A 23 -16.29 6.08 -2.00
CA LEU A 23 -15.03 5.56 -1.44
C LEU A 23 -14.50 6.37 -0.25
N GLY A 24 -15.06 7.55 0.01
CA GLY A 24 -14.62 8.43 1.09
C GLY A 24 -13.98 9.75 0.61
N SER A 25 -13.68 10.64 1.55
CA SER A 25 -13.22 12.02 1.25
C SER A 25 -11.78 12.08 0.72
N ASP A 26 -10.97 11.08 0.98
CA ASP A 26 -9.59 10.93 0.52
C ASP A 26 -9.49 10.56 -0.97
N TRP A 27 -10.61 10.17 -1.59
CA TRP A 27 -10.70 9.88 -3.02
C TRP A 27 -11.26 11.08 -3.79
N LEU A 28 -10.42 11.79 -4.49
CA LEU A 28 -10.82 12.94 -5.30
C LEU A 28 -11.33 12.47 -6.66
N VAL A 29 -12.54 12.90 -7.03
CA VAL A 29 -13.13 12.56 -8.33
C VAL A 29 -12.62 13.55 -9.39
N ASP A 30 -12.00 13.02 -10.44
CA ASP A 30 -11.50 13.82 -11.55
C ASP A 30 -12.60 14.24 -12.55
N ALA A 31 -12.19 14.97 -13.60
CA ALA A 31 -13.13 15.50 -14.61
C ALA A 31 -13.83 14.38 -15.42
N ASP A 32 -13.25 13.19 -15.47
CA ASP A 32 -13.80 12.02 -16.18
C ASP A 32 -14.63 11.12 -15.25
N GLY A 33 -14.83 11.54 -13.99
CA GLY A 33 -15.62 10.80 -13.01
C GLY A 33 -14.87 9.65 -12.31
N TYR A 34 -13.52 9.62 -12.39
CA TYR A 34 -12.72 8.61 -11.72
C TYR A 34 -12.29 9.10 -10.33
N PRO A 35 -12.61 8.36 -9.27
CA PRO A 35 -11.99 8.59 -7.98
C PRO A 35 -10.50 8.25 -8.06
N GLY A 36 -9.68 9.15 -7.60
CA GLY A 36 -8.23 8.95 -7.49
C GLY A 36 -7.72 9.37 -6.13
N ARG A 37 -6.74 8.66 -5.58
CA ARG A 37 -6.04 9.09 -4.36
C ARG A 37 -4.55 8.86 -4.44
N HIS A 38 -3.84 9.62 -3.63
CA HIS A 38 -2.43 9.38 -3.35
C HIS A 38 -2.29 8.63 -2.04
N ALA A 39 -1.35 7.70 -2.00
CA ALA A 39 -1.06 6.89 -0.82
C ALA A 39 0.45 6.81 -0.57
N ALA A 40 0.81 6.51 0.67
CA ALA A 40 2.19 6.28 1.08
C ALA A 40 2.29 4.98 1.87
N ARG A 41 3.32 4.16 1.55
CA ARG A 41 3.52 2.85 2.14
C ARG A 41 4.95 2.65 2.63
N VAL A 42 5.13 1.72 3.54
CA VAL A 42 6.45 1.39 4.08
C VAL A 42 6.77 -0.09 3.86
N VAL A 43 7.88 -0.34 3.19
CA VAL A 43 8.52 -1.65 3.10
C VAL A 43 9.45 -1.77 4.29
N VAL A 44 9.11 -2.59 5.27
CA VAL A 44 9.93 -2.78 6.48
C VAL A 44 10.57 -4.15 6.42
N ILE A 45 11.91 -4.19 6.41
CA ILE A 45 12.70 -5.42 6.43
C ILE A 45 13.50 -5.45 7.73
N ASP A 46 13.42 -6.54 8.48
CA ASP A 46 14.16 -6.71 9.72
C ASP A 46 15.51 -7.42 9.55
N SER A 47 16.27 -7.55 10.65
CA SER A 47 17.59 -8.18 10.65
C SER A 47 17.57 -9.70 10.37
N LEU A 48 16.40 -10.33 10.44
CA LEU A 48 16.19 -11.74 10.09
C LEU A 48 15.73 -11.92 8.64
N GLU A 49 15.84 -10.86 7.80
CA GLU A 49 15.40 -10.85 6.40
C GLU A 49 13.91 -11.18 6.26
N ARG A 50 13.09 -10.63 7.19
CA ARG A 50 11.64 -10.76 7.13
C ARG A 50 11.01 -9.43 6.70
N LEU A 51 10.03 -9.51 5.83
CA LEU A 51 9.21 -8.40 5.36
C LEU A 51 7.94 -8.32 6.20
N LEU A 52 7.59 -7.12 6.65
CA LEU A 52 6.32 -6.86 7.33
C LEU A 52 5.21 -6.71 6.31
N LEU A 53 4.22 -7.60 6.37
CA LEU A 53 3.05 -7.59 5.48
C LEU A 53 1.75 -7.67 6.28
N ILE A 54 0.72 -7.08 5.71
CA ILE A 54 -0.66 -7.15 6.17
C ILE A 54 -1.44 -8.02 5.20
N SER A 55 -2.23 -8.97 5.70
CA SER A 55 -3.18 -9.72 4.88
C SER A 55 -4.57 -9.11 4.98
N GLY A 56 -5.28 -9.17 3.87
CA GLY A 56 -6.66 -8.79 3.76
C GLY A 56 -7.43 -9.68 2.79
N HIS A 57 -8.73 -9.47 2.72
CA HIS A 57 -9.61 -10.18 1.79
C HIS A 57 -10.63 -9.23 1.16
N ASP A 58 -11.20 -9.62 0.03
CA ASP A 58 -12.26 -8.84 -0.61
C ASP A 58 -13.55 -8.96 0.21
N PHE A 59 -14.18 -7.82 0.49
CA PHE A 59 -15.46 -7.77 1.21
C PHE A 59 -16.57 -8.58 0.50
N SER A 60 -16.52 -8.66 -0.83
CA SER A 60 -17.50 -9.38 -1.64
C SER A 60 -17.11 -10.82 -1.93
N ASP A 61 -15.85 -11.18 -1.75
CA ASP A 61 -15.31 -12.53 -1.94
C ASP A 61 -14.21 -12.83 -0.91
N PRO A 62 -14.56 -13.33 0.28
CA PRO A 62 -13.57 -13.64 1.33
C PRO A 62 -12.56 -14.73 0.94
N THR A 63 -12.75 -15.41 -0.18
CA THR A 63 -11.76 -16.38 -0.70
C THR A 63 -10.64 -15.71 -1.47
N HIS A 64 -10.86 -14.49 -1.96
CA HIS A 64 -9.86 -13.67 -2.61
C HIS A 64 -9.05 -12.92 -1.55
N ARG A 65 -7.86 -13.45 -1.22
CA ARG A 65 -6.93 -12.93 -0.22
C ARG A 65 -5.71 -12.32 -0.86
N TRP A 66 -5.17 -11.31 -0.21
CA TRP A 66 -3.93 -10.66 -0.63
C TRP A 66 -3.08 -10.19 0.54
N TRP A 67 -1.83 -9.93 0.22
CA TRP A 67 -0.84 -9.36 1.13
C TRP A 67 -0.33 -8.04 0.57
N PHE A 68 -0.06 -7.08 1.43
CA PHE A 68 0.48 -5.77 1.06
C PHE A 68 1.29 -5.18 2.21
N THR A 69 2.10 -4.15 1.90
CA THR A 69 2.88 -3.43 2.91
C THR A 69 2.00 -2.45 3.69
N PRO A 70 2.32 -2.17 4.96
CA PRO A 70 1.65 -1.12 5.73
C PRO A 70 1.62 0.21 4.98
N GLY A 71 0.51 0.94 5.10
CA GLY A 71 0.33 2.24 4.49
C GLY A 71 -1.06 2.49 3.94
N GLY A 72 -1.39 3.75 3.69
CA GLY A 72 -2.72 4.18 3.27
C GLY A 72 -2.74 5.55 2.63
N GLY A 73 -3.91 6.18 2.62
CA GLY A 73 -4.15 7.47 2.00
C GLY A 73 -3.40 8.62 2.67
N ILE A 74 -3.01 9.60 1.86
CA ILE A 74 -2.40 10.85 2.36
C ILE A 74 -3.53 11.80 2.71
N GLU A 75 -3.57 12.29 3.94
CA GLU A 75 -4.56 13.24 4.42
C GLU A 75 -4.25 14.67 3.98
N ASP A 76 -5.25 15.56 4.05
CA ASP A 76 -5.09 16.97 3.70
C ASP A 76 -4.03 17.65 4.58
N GLY A 77 -3.04 18.25 3.93
CA GLY A 77 -1.93 18.93 4.59
C GLY A 77 -0.81 18.01 5.08
N GLU A 78 -0.94 16.72 4.88
CA GLU A 78 0.05 15.72 5.25
C GLU A 78 1.09 15.52 4.14
N THR A 79 2.36 15.36 4.51
CA THR A 79 3.39 14.92 3.57
C THR A 79 3.35 13.40 3.39
N ARG A 80 3.91 12.89 2.28
CA ARG A 80 4.00 11.45 2.03
C ARG A 80 4.70 10.68 3.15
N THR A 81 5.77 11.26 3.71
CA THR A 81 6.52 10.63 4.81
C THR A 81 5.72 10.63 6.12
N GLN A 82 4.93 11.67 6.38
CA GLN A 82 4.04 11.70 7.54
C GLN A 82 2.95 10.64 7.42
N ALA A 83 2.28 10.56 6.24
CA ALA A 83 1.28 9.53 5.97
C ALA A 83 1.86 8.11 6.16
N ALA A 84 3.02 7.84 5.56
CA ALA A 84 3.68 6.55 5.66
C ALA A 84 3.94 6.13 7.12
N LEU A 85 4.42 7.07 7.95
CA LEU A 85 4.72 6.82 9.37
C LEU A 85 3.46 6.70 10.23
N ARG A 86 2.43 7.52 9.97
CA ARG A 86 1.15 7.45 10.66
C ARG A 86 0.49 6.09 10.42
N GLU A 87 0.32 5.73 9.16
CA GLU A 87 -0.29 4.46 8.74
C GLU A 87 0.48 3.25 9.29
N LEU A 88 1.81 3.25 9.18
CA LEU A 88 2.63 2.19 9.75
C LEU A 88 2.36 2.01 11.24
N LYS A 89 2.27 3.12 11.98
CA LYS A 89 1.99 3.08 13.42
C LYS A 89 0.57 2.60 13.72
N GLU A 90 -0.43 3.09 13.00
CA GLU A 90 -1.85 2.74 13.19
C GLU A 90 -2.09 1.26 12.89
N GLU A 91 -1.54 0.76 11.78
CA GLU A 91 -1.76 -0.61 11.35
C GLU A 91 -0.93 -1.65 12.11
N THR A 92 0.25 -1.29 12.60
CA THR A 92 1.22 -2.26 13.15
C THR A 92 1.72 -1.95 14.56
N GLY A 93 1.47 -0.75 15.07
CA GLY A 93 2.05 -0.25 16.32
C GLY A 93 3.53 0.15 16.21
N LEU A 94 4.17 -0.04 15.05
CA LEU A 94 5.58 0.29 14.86
C LEU A 94 5.77 1.79 14.65
N ALA A 95 6.38 2.45 15.63
CA ALA A 95 6.65 3.88 15.59
C ALA A 95 8.10 4.15 15.13
N LEU A 96 8.23 4.79 13.98
CA LEU A 96 9.51 5.18 13.39
C LEU A 96 9.61 6.69 13.22
N VAL A 97 10.80 7.19 12.90
CA VAL A 97 11.05 8.61 12.62
C VAL A 97 11.42 8.83 11.15
N PRO A 98 11.20 10.03 10.58
CA PRO A 98 11.42 10.31 9.16
C PRO A 98 12.83 9.95 8.67
N GLU A 99 13.84 10.09 9.50
CA GLU A 99 15.24 9.81 9.19
C GLU A 99 15.53 8.32 8.92
N GLN A 100 14.63 7.43 9.34
CA GLN A 100 14.73 5.99 9.10
C GLN A 100 14.15 5.59 7.72
N LEU A 101 13.36 6.47 7.09
CA LEU A 101 12.78 6.22 5.78
C LEU A 101 13.80 6.50 4.67
N GLN A 102 14.03 5.53 3.82
CA GLN A 102 14.79 5.68 2.57
C GLN A 102 13.81 5.79 1.39
N GLY A 103 14.06 6.67 0.46
CA GLY A 103 13.25 6.75 -0.75
C GLY A 103 12.58 8.09 -1.02
N PRO A 104 11.51 8.04 -1.84
CA PRO A 104 10.73 6.86 -2.24
C PRO A 104 11.52 5.87 -3.10
N VAL A 105 11.33 4.57 -2.84
CA VAL A 105 12.03 3.47 -3.53
C VAL A 105 11.21 2.89 -4.70
N LEU A 106 9.88 3.03 -4.62
CA LEU A 106 8.93 2.59 -5.64
C LEU A 106 7.80 3.60 -5.76
N TYR A 107 7.45 3.95 -7.00
CA TYR A 107 6.19 4.57 -7.37
C TYR A 107 5.33 3.55 -8.08
N ARG A 108 4.09 3.39 -7.64
CA ARG A 108 3.09 2.54 -8.27
C ARG A 108 1.84 3.34 -8.58
N GLU A 109 1.32 3.18 -9.77
CA GLU A 109 -0.02 3.63 -10.10
C GLU A 109 -0.85 2.40 -10.49
N SER A 110 -1.96 2.18 -9.80
CA SER A 110 -2.80 1.01 -9.99
C SER A 110 -4.25 1.38 -10.26
N LEU A 111 -4.88 0.60 -11.13
CA LEU A 111 -6.29 0.70 -11.42
C LEU A 111 -7.06 -0.33 -10.59
N LEU A 112 -7.76 0.16 -9.58
CA LEU A 112 -8.51 -0.66 -8.65
C LEU A 112 -9.96 -0.84 -9.10
N LYS A 113 -10.47 -2.06 -9.04
CA LYS A 113 -11.85 -2.39 -9.36
C LYS A 113 -12.64 -2.67 -8.09
N PHE A 114 -13.53 -1.76 -7.72
CA PHE A 114 -14.46 -1.92 -6.61
C PHE A 114 -15.85 -2.25 -7.15
N ARG A 115 -16.32 -3.48 -7.06
CA ARG A 115 -17.65 -3.90 -7.55
C ARG A 115 -17.99 -3.35 -8.94
N LYS A 116 -18.57 -2.15 -9.01
CA LYS A 116 -19.02 -1.46 -10.25
C LYS A 116 -18.22 -0.17 -10.52
N LEU A 117 -17.21 0.11 -9.76
CA LEU A 117 -16.44 1.35 -9.76
C LEU A 117 -14.98 1.04 -10.05
N TRP A 118 -14.37 1.83 -10.92
CA TRP A 118 -12.92 1.89 -11.08
C TRP A 118 -12.37 3.11 -10.36
N ALA A 119 -11.25 2.95 -9.71
CA ALA A 119 -10.52 4.02 -9.04
C ALA A 119 -9.02 3.91 -9.32
N ILE A 120 -8.31 5.03 -9.28
CA ILE A 120 -6.86 5.07 -9.50
C ILE A 120 -6.17 5.38 -8.19
N GLN A 121 -5.16 4.60 -7.83
CA GLN A 121 -4.33 4.87 -6.67
C GLN A 121 -2.87 5.02 -7.07
N ALA A 122 -2.28 6.17 -6.70
CA ALA A 122 -0.85 6.45 -6.87
C ALA A 122 -0.15 6.29 -5.52
N GLU A 123 0.77 5.34 -5.41
CA GLU A 123 1.42 4.95 -4.17
C GLU A 123 2.92 5.24 -4.22
N HIS A 124 3.44 5.82 -3.14
CA HIS A 124 4.88 5.99 -2.93
C HIS A 124 5.33 5.07 -1.81
N PHE A 125 6.28 4.20 -2.09
CA PHE A 125 6.81 3.26 -1.10
C PHE A 125 8.15 3.77 -0.58
N TYR A 126 8.32 3.69 0.72
CA TYR A 126 9.56 3.98 1.43
C TYR A 126 10.13 2.70 2.01
N LEU A 127 11.46 2.61 2.08
CA LEU A 127 12.16 1.45 2.63
C LEU A 127 12.67 1.77 4.04
N VAL A 128 12.46 0.83 4.95
CA VAL A 128 13.09 0.81 6.26
C VAL A 128 13.77 -0.53 6.47
N ARG A 129 15.02 -0.49 6.92
CA ARG A 129 15.76 -1.67 7.36
C ARG A 129 16.03 -1.57 8.84
N LEU A 130 15.45 -2.49 9.62
CA LEU A 130 15.70 -2.58 11.05
C LEU A 130 17.04 -3.31 11.28
N ASN A 131 17.86 -2.80 12.21
CA ASN A 131 19.12 -3.43 12.60
C ASN A 131 18.92 -4.59 13.60
N GLU A 132 17.71 -4.81 14.03
CA GLU A 132 17.29 -5.81 15.00
C GLU A 132 16.10 -6.61 14.49
N GLU A 133 15.75 -7.69 15.19
CA GLU A 133 14.54 -8.45 14.92
C GLU A 133 13.32 -7.56 15.08
N GLY A 134 12.39 -7.65 14.11
CA GLY A 134 11.15 -6.88 14.13
C GLY A 134 10.33 -7.17 15.39
N PRO A 135 9.79 -6.13 16.04
CA PRO A 135 9.05 -6.28 17.30
C PRO A 135 7.75 -7.07 17.08
N GLN A 136 7.17 -7.51 18.19
CA GLN A 136 5.82 -8.07 18.18
C GLN A 136 4.82 -7.00 17.71
N ILE A 137 4.00 -7.36 16.74
CA ILE A 137 3.02 -6.44 16.15
C ILE A 137 1.79 -6.31 17.05
N VAL A 138 1.31 -5.09 17.20
CA VAL A 138 0.09 -4.75 17.95
C VAL A 138 -0.89 -4.09 16.98
N THR A 139 -2.00 -4.78 16.69
CA THR A 139 -3.04 -4.32 15.74
C THR A 139 -4.24 -3.70 16.47
N ALA A 140 -4.02 -3.10 17.64
CA ALA A 140 -5.10 -2.60 18.50
C ALA A 140 -5.84 -1.37 17.90
N ASP A 141 -5.17 -0.60 17.07
CA ASP A 141 -5.68 0.69 16.58
C ASP A 141 -6.43 0.59 15.25
N TRP A 142 -6.68 -0.62 14.76
CA TRP A 142 -7.48 -0.81 13.55
C TRP A 142 -8.89 -0.24 13.69
N THR A 143 -9.31 0.54 12.71
CA THR A 143 -10.68 1.04 12.58
C THR A 143 -11.68 -0.09 12.42
N SER A 144 -12.97 0.21 12.58
CA SER A 144 -14.03 -0.79 12.38
C SER A 144 -14.07 -1.32 10.94
N SER A 145 -13.71 -0.52 9.96
CA SER A 145 -13.65 -0.92 8.55
C SER A 145 -12.45 -1.82 8.27
N GLU A 146 -11.29 -1.50 8.84
CA GLU A 146 -10.09 -2.33 8.71
C GLU A 146 -10.26 -3.69 9.37
N LYS A 147 -10.88 -3.76 10.55
CA LYS A 147 -11.22 -5.03 11.23
C LYS A 147 -12.13 -5.96 10.42
N GLN A 148 -12.83 -5.43 9.42
CA GLN A 148 -13.67 -6.24 8.52
C GLN A 148 -12.91 -6.75 7.29
N LEU A 149 -11.79 -6.14 6.93
CA LEU A 149 -11.04 -6.41 5.72
C LEU A 149 -9.65 -7.00 5.99
N LEU A 150 -9.02 -6.56 7.09
CA LEU A 150 -7.67 -7.00 7.46
C LEU A 150 -7.75 -8.19 8.41
N GLU A 151 -6.89 -9.18 8.19
CA GLU A 151 -6.90 -10.44 8.94
C GLU A 151 -5.70 -10.60 9.86
N ALA A 152 -4.52 -10.24 9.38
CA ALA A 152 -3.27 -10.41 10.13
C ALA A 152 -2.18 -9.44 9.67
N VAL A 153 -1.27 -9.13 10.58
CA VAL A 153 0.03 -8.52 10.28
C VAL A 153 1.11 -9.53 10.63
N ARG A 154 2.03 -9.80 9.71
CA ARG A 154 3.07 -10.82 9.90
C ARG A 154 4.42 -10.38 9.37
N TRP A 155 5.45 -10.80 10.08
CA TRP A 155 6.80 -10.87 9.57
C TRP A 155 6.97 -12.15 8.75
N ILE A 156 7.19 -12.02 7.45
CA ILE A 156 7.34 -13.13 6.52
C ILE A 156 8.77 -13.13 5.98
N ARG A 157 9.45 -14.26 6.05
CA ARG A 157 10.80 -14.40 5.51
C ARG A 157 10.79 -14.19 4.00
N LEU A 158 11.80 -13.49 3.48
CA LEU A 158 11.90 -13.19 2.06
C LEU A 158 12.04 -14.45 1.20
N ASP A 159 12.68 -15.50 1.70
CA ASP A 159 12.77 -16.80 1.01
C ASP A 159 11.41 -17.53 0.94
N GLU A 160 10.48 -17.24 1.86
CA GLU A 160 9.12 -17.80 1.86
C GLU A 160 8.15 -17.00 0.95
N LEU A 161 8.47 -15.73 0.62
CA LEU A 161 7.59 -14.86 -0.19
C LEU A 161 7.31 -15.44 -1.58
N THR A 162 8.30 -16.05 -2.22
CA THR A 162 8.11 -16.68 -3.54
C THR A 162 7.10 -17.81 -3.48
N HIS A 163 7.11 -18.61 -2.41
CA HIS A 163 6.15 -19.69 -2.21
C HIS A 163 4.76 -19.15 -1.83
N LEU A 164 4.71 -18.06 -1.06
CA LEU A 164 3.46 -17.40 -0.73
C LEU A 164 2.80 -16.80 -1.98
N ALA A 165 3.57 -16.12 -2.84
CA ALA A 165 3.11 -15.53 -4.09
C ALA A 165 2.55 -16.54 -5.12
N GLN A 166 2.89 -17.84 -4.98
CA GLN A 166 2.29 -18.90 -5.80
C GLN A 166 0.88 -19.30 -5.37
N ARG A 167 0.48 -18.96 -4.15
CA ARG A 167 -0.78 -19.38 -3.52
C ARG A 167 -1.70 -18.22 -3.18
N GLU A 168 -1.12 -17.07 -2.89
CA GLU A 168 -1.84 -15.85 -2.47
C GLU A 168 -1.26 -14.65 -3.23
N THR A 169 -2.09 -13.65 -3.48
CA THR A 169 -1.64 -12.44 -4.19
C THR A 169 -0.84 -11.56 -3.24
N ILE A 170 0.30 -11.05 -3.71
CA ILE A 170 1.07 -10.01 -3.01
C ILE A 170 1.05 -8.75 -3.85
N TYR A 171 0.65 -7.63 -3.26
CA TYR A 171 0.63 -6.32 -3.94
C TYR A 171 1.75 -5.40 -3.44
N PRO A 172 2.45 -4.72 -4.37
CA PRO A 172 2.46 -4.98 -5.82
C PRO A 172 3.10 -6.32 -6.15
N ASN A 173 2.76 -6.91 -7.30
CA ASN A 173 3.29 -8.23 -7.69
C ASN A 173 4.81 -8.28 -7.80
N CYS A 174 5.46 -7.15 -8.03
CA CYS A 174 6.93 -7.01 -8.07
C CYS A 174 7.58 -6.94 -6.68
N LEU A 175 6.79 -6.83 -5.60
CA LEU A 175 7.32 -6.61 -4.25
C LEU A 175 8.29 -7.70 -3.77
N PRO A 176 8.05 -9.01 -4.00
CA PRO A 176 9.01 -10.04 -3.58
C PRO A 176 10.39 -9.85 -4.19
N ASP A 177 10.47 -9.60 -5.50
CA ASP A 177 11.74 -9.39 -6.21
C ASP A 177 12.44 -8.09 -5.79
N LEU A 178 11.67 -7.02 -5.60
CA LEU A 178 12.18 -5.73 -5.12
C LEU A 178 12.72 -5.84 -3.70
N ALA A 179 11.97 -6.46 -2.78
CA ALA A 179 12.38 -6.65 -1.40
C ALA A 179 13.68 -7.47 -1.31
N GLN A 180 13.83 -8.51 -2.15
CA GLN A 180 15.08 -9.28 -2.23
C GLN A 180 16.26 -8.42 -2.69
N ARG A 181 16.08 -7.53 -3.68
CA ARG A 181 17.13 -6.59 -4.12
C ARG A 181 17.50 -5.59 -3.01
N TRP A 182 16.53 -5.12 -2.25
CA TRP A 182 16.74 -4.15 -1.17
C TRP A 182 17.38 -4.75 0.10
N LEU A 183 17.59 -6.06 0.17
CA LEU A 183 18.41 -6.67 1.23
C LEU A 183 19.84 -6.13 1.25
N SER A 184 20.41 -5.84 0.09
CA SER A 184 21.75 -5.24 -0.03
C SER A 184 21.76 -3.71 0.15
N GLY A 185 20.59 -3.10 0.32
CA GLY A 185 20.38 -1.66 0.40
C GLY A 185 19.73 -1.10 -0.86
N TRP A 186 19.24 0.13 -0.74
CA TRP A 186 18.69 0.88 -1.87
C TRP A 186 19.79 1.66 -2.57
N ASP A 187 19.85 1.57 -3.89
CA ASP A 187 20.87 2.21 -4.75
C ASP A 187 20.52 3.66 -5.14
N GLY A 188 19.41 4.20 -4.66
CA GLY A 188 18.91 5.54 -5.00
C GLY A 188 18.00 5.57 -6.23
N HIS A 189 17.75 4.43 -6.89
CA HIS A 189 16.86 4.37 -8.06
C HIS A 189 15.39 4.23 -7.64
N LEU A 190 14.53 5.12 -8.19
CA LEU A 190 13.07 5.00 -8.03
C LEU A 190 12.51 4.04 -9.07
N GLU A 191 12.04 2.89 -8.63
CA GLU A 191 11.29 1.97 -9.48
C GLU A 191 9.91 2.55 -9.81
N THR A 192 9.38 2.25 -10.99
CA THR A 192 8.04 2.70 -11.40
C THR A 192 7.24 1.55 -11.99
N VAL A 193 6.02 1.36 -11.49
CA VAL A 193 5.11 0.29 -11.91
C VAL A 193 3.73 0.86 -12.19
N TYR A 194 3.11 0.37 -13.26
CA TYR A 194 1.75 0.68 -13.68
C TYR A 194 0.96 -0.62 -13.81
N ASP A 195 -0.07 -0.86 -12.98
CA ASP A 195 -0.85 -2.11 -12.98
C ASP A 195 -2.35 -1.96 -12.60
#